data_8326829bf392a185c7da84d6f9f8f2c7
#
_entry.id   8326829bf392a185c7da84d6f9f8f2c7
#
_cell.length_a   1.000
_cell.length_b   1.000
_cell.length_c   1.000
_cell.angle_alpha   90.00
_cell.angle_beta   90.00
_cell.angle_gamma   90.00
#
_symmetry.space_group_name_H-M   'P 1'
#
loop_
_entity.id
_entity.type
_entity.pdbx_description
1 polymer ?
#
loop_
_entity_poly.entity_id
_entity_poly.type
_entity_poly.pdbx_seq_one_letter_code
_entity_poly.pdbx_strand_id
1 'polypeptide(L)'
;MTREGSATTSLLEDEILTVSSSSSTMGNASDFSEEEDHRKRLGAVFNKIAAFRHLPQGWDSYRAPQIDLATQTVAMRIIKLLWLSLGTALPEPFVAPCSDGGILLEWELPMREISVTIGQGGTDFEYLIAEKATENIVEEGATRDLGILVTRILIQFI
;
A
#
# COMPACT_ATOMS: atom_id res chain seq x y z
N MET A 1 -83.72 6.71 20.04
CA MET A 1 -83.09 7.38 21.19
C MET A 1 -81.62 7.42 20.96
N THR A 2 -81.12 8.53 20.47
CA THR A 2 -80.14 9.50 21.05
C THR A 2 -78.89 8.85 21.59
N ARG A 3 -77.67 9.12 21.12
CA ARG A 3 -76.89 10.38 21.03
C ARG A 3 -75.54 10.06 20.41
N GLU A 4 -75.12 10.76 19.43
CA GLU A 4 -74.10 11.82 19.40
C GLU A 4 -72.92 11.63 20.32
N GLY A 5 -71.75 11.58 19.71
CA GLY A 5 -70.44 11.68 20.35
C GLY A 5 -69.38 12.08 19.35
N SER A 6 -69.19 13.31 19.30
CA SER A 6 -68.28 14.22 18.58
C SER A 6 -66.88 13.68 18.32
N ALA A 7 -66.44 13.85 17.11
CA ALA A 7 -65.06 13.79 16.69
C ALA A 7 -64.31 14.99 17.24
N THR A 8 -63.17 14.78 17.84
CA THR A 8 -62.18 15.80 18.05
C THR A 8 -60.95 15.45 17.23
N THR A 9 -60.80 16.19 16.15
CA THR A 9 -59.61 16.26 15.34
C THR A 9 -58.51 16.91 16.15
N SER A 10 -57.51 16.21 16.50
CA SER A 10 -56.26 16.78 17.02
C SER A 10 -55.26 16.83 15.87
N LEU A 11 -55.03 18.03 15.41
CA LEU A 11 -53.93 18.42 14.57
C LEU A 11 -52.65 18.24 15.38
N LEU A 12 -51.88 17.22 15.05
CA LEU A 12 -50.49 17.15 15.45
C LEU A 12 -49.69 17.84 14.37
N GLU A 13 -49.18 18.97 14.77
CA GLU A 13 -48.27 19.81 14.01
C GLU A 13 -47.04 19.01 13.64
N ASP A 14 -46.71 19.07 12.36
CA ASP A 14 -45.44 18.67 11.76
C ASP A 14 -44.28 19.42 12.44
N GLU A 15 -43.64 18.78 13.39
CA GLU A 15 -42.29 19.15 13.76
C GLU A 15 -41.35 18.63 12.70
N ILE A 16 -41.10 19.44 11.70
CA ILE A 16 -39.99 19.28 10.78
C ILE A 16 -38.71 19.40 11.60
N LEU A 17 -38.18 18.27 12.03
CA LEU A 17 -36.80 18.15 12.46
C LEU A 17 -35.92 18.47 11.25
N THR A 18 -35.52 19.73 11.13
CA THR A 18 -34.39 20.16 10.35
C THR A 18 -33.16 19.52 10.97
N VAL A 19 -32.81 18.34 10.46
CA VAL A 19 -31.48 17.78 10.66
C VAL A 19 -30.52 18.74 9.97
N SER A 20 -29.95 19.59 10.78
CA SER A 20 -28.81 20.40 10.40
C SER A 20 -27.70 19.43 9.95
N SER A 21 -27.52 19.31 8.66
CA SER A 21 -26.40 18.64 8.06
C SER A 21 -25.16 19.46 8.36
N SER A 22 -24.57 19.17 9.50
CA SER A 22 -23.28 19.71 9.90
C SER A 22 -22.19 19.09 9.04
N SER A 23 -21.53 19.97 8.31
CA SER A 23 -20.14 19.90 7.87
C SER A 23 -19.75 18.64 7.12
N SER A 24 -20.02 18.63 5.83
CA SER A 24 -19.07 18.09 4.86
C SER A 24 -17.75 18.79 5.12
N THR A 25 -16.80 18.08 5.72
CA THR A 25 -15.40 18.45 5.68
C THR A 25 -15.03 18.45 4.20
N MET A 26 -14.99 19.61 3.59
CA MET A 26 -14.41 19.81 2.26
C MET A 26 -12.94 19.45 2.40
N GLY A 27 -12.57 18.21 2.06
CA GLY A 27 -11.20 17.88 1.77
C GLY A 27 -10.71 18.86 0.72
N ASN A 28 -9.59 19.52 0.98
CA ASN A 28 -9.01 20.48 0.06
C ASN A 28 -8.83 19.80 -1.32
N ALA A 29 -9.15 20.51 -2.39
CA ALA A 29 -8.94 20.01 -3.76
C ALA A 29 -7.48 19.62 -4.02
N SER A 30 -6.51 20.17 -3.28
CA SER A 30 -5.10 19.75 -3.26
C SER A 30 -4.90 18.33 -2.75
N ASP A 31 -5.61 17.92 -1.70
CA ASP A 31 -5.45 16.59 -1.09
C ASP A 31 -5.91 15.48 -2.07
N PHE A 32 -7.00 15.73 -2.81
CA PHE A 32 -7.48 14.80 -3.84
C PHE A 32 -6.51 14.67 -5.01
N SER A 33 -5.86 15.76 -5.39
CA SER A 33 -4.85 15.76 -6.46
C SER A 33 -3.61 14.97 -6.07
N GLU A 34 -3.12 15.15 -4.85
CA GLU A 34 -1.95 14.43 -4.33
C GLU A 34 -2.19 12.93 -4.22
N GLU A 35 -3.37 12.53 -3.72
CA GLU A 35 -3.75 11.12 -3.62
C GLU A 35 -3.87 10.46 -5.00
N GLU A 36 -4.44 11.17 -5.99
CA GLU A 36 -4.55 10.65 -7.35
C GLU A 36 -3.18 10.48 -8.01
N ASP A 37 -2.29 11.44 -7.86
CA ASP A 37 -0.92 11.37 -8.40
C ASP A 37 -0.11 10.26 -7.73
N HIS A 38 -0.28 10.09 -6.42
CA HIS A 38 0.36 8.99 -5.70
C HIS A 38 -0.15 7.62 -6.17
N ARG A 39 -1.47 7.48 -6.38
CA ARG A 39 -2.07 6.26 -6.91
C ARG A 39 -1.57 5.94 -8.32
N LYS A 40 -1.39 6.95 -9.17
CA LYS A 40 -0.81 6.79 -10.52
C LYS A 40 0.63 6.27 -10.45
N ARG A 41 1.46 6.84 -9.56
CA ARG A 41 2.85 6.40 -9.36
C ARG A 41 2.92 4.94 -8.90
N LEU A 42 2.13 4.55 -7.91
CA LEU A 42 2.05 3.15 -7.48
C LEU A 42 1.54 2.22 -8.59
N GLY A 43 0.58 2.68 -9.40
CA GLY A 43 0.13 1.96 -10.58
C GLY A 43 1.27 1.70 -11.57
N ALA A 44 2.15 2.67 -11.79
CA ALA A 44 3.34 2.51 -12.64
C ALA A 44 4.32 1.47 -12.06
N VAL A 45 4.53 1.46 -10.73
CA VAL A 45 5.35 0.45 -10.05
C VAL A 45 4.75 -0.95 -10.24
N PHE A 46 3.44 -1.12 -10.07
CA PHE A 46 2.77 -2.41 -10.27
C PHE A 46 2.89 -2.90 -11.71
N ASN A 47 2.74 -1.99 -12.69
CA ASN A 47 2.93 -2.31 -14.10
C ASN A 47 4.38 -2.76 -14.39
N LYS A 48 5.37 -2.11 -13.75
CA LYS A 48 6.78 -2.50 -13.87
C LYS A 48 7.02 -3.89 -13.32
N ILE A 49 6.50 -4.22 -12.12
CA ILE A 49 6.60 -5.57 -11.54
C ILE A 49 5.92 -6.59 -12.46
N ALA A 50 4.71 -6.29 -12.93
CA ALA A 50 3.98 -7.18 -13.82
C ALA A 50 4.71 -7.44 -15.15
N ALA A 51 5.49 -6.47 -15.64
CA ALA A 51 6.29 -6.62 -16.85
C ALA A 51 7.45 -7.60 -16.71
N PHE A 52 7.92 -7.90 -15.49
CA PHE A 52 9.00 -8.86 -15.27
C PHE A 52 8.68 -10.27 -15.75
N ARG A 53 7.39 -10.64 -15.86
CA ARG A 53 6.96 -11.92 -16.47
C ARG A 53 7.40 -12.09 -17.92
N HIS A 54 7.69 -10.98 -18.61
CA HIS A 54 8.12 -10.99 -20.01
C HIS A 54 9.64 -11.08 -20.18
N LEU A 55 10.38 -11.04 -19.08
CA LEU A 55 11.81 -11.29 -19.10
C LEU A 55 12.06 -12.77 -19.47
N PRO A 56 12.79 -13.05 -20.55
CA PRO A 56 13.08 -14.42 -20.93
C PRO A 56 14.07 -15.06 -19.93
N GLN A 57 14.17 -16.39 -19.93
CA GLN A 57 15.25 -17.05 -19.22
C GLN A 57 16.59 -16.54 -19.72
N GLY A 58 17.51 -16.23 -18.82
CA GLY A 58 18.83 -15.67 -19.17
C GLY A 58 18.79 -14.18 -19.53
N TRP A 59 17.77 -13.46 -19.09
CA TRP A 59 17.59 -12.02 -19.34
C TRP A 59 18.77 -11.16 -18.87
N ASP A 60 19.52 -11.64 -17.88
CA ASP A 60 20.71 -10.98 -17.32
C ASP A 60 22.03 -11.36 -18.06
N SER A 61 21.94 -12.14 -19.13
CA SER A 61 23.07 -12.74 -19.85
C SER A 61 23.85 -13.83 -19.09
N TYR A 62 23.44 -14.16 -17.85
CA TYR A 62 24.11 -15.14 -16.98
C TYR A 62 23.21 -16.33 -16.59
N ARG A 63 22.09 -16.57 -17.25
CA ARG A 63 21.13 -17.65 -17.02
C ARG A 63 20.12 -17.39 -15.89
N ALA A 64 19.84 -16.14 -15.55
CA ALA A 64 18.78 -15.83 -14.60
C ALA A 64 17.47 -16.54 -14.96
N PRO A 65 16.79 -17.17 -14.00
CA PRO A 65 15.47 -17.74 -14.23
C PRO A 65 14.44 -16.64 -14.51
N GLN A 66 13.33 -17.02 -15.10
CA GLN A 66 12.19 -16.13 -15.23
C GLN A 66 11.66 -15.75 -13.85
N ILE A 67 11.19 -14.51 -13.72
CA ILE A 67 10.48 -14.06 -12.51
C ILE A 67 9.08 -14.66 -12.53
N ASP A 68 8.78 -15.54 -11.60
CA ASP A 68 7.50 -16.22 -11.53
C ASP A 68 6.35 -15.32 -11.02
N LEU A 69 5.12 -15.74 -11.28
CA LEU A 69 3.93 -14.99 -10.90
C LEU A 69 3.77 -14.89 -9.37
N ALA A 70 4.19 -15.90 -8.62
CA ALA A 70 4.09 -15.90 -7.16
C ALA A 70 4.97 -14.80 -6.57
N THR A 71 6.23 -14.70 -7.01
CA THR A 71 7.17 -13.63 -6.62
C THR A 71 6.61 -12.24 -6.93
N GLN A 72 6.08 -12.04 -8.14
CA GLN A 72 5.47 -10.77 -8.55
C GLN A 72 4.25 -10.40 -7.68
N THR A 73 3.38 -11.37 -7.44
CA THR A 73 2.17 -11.19 -6.63
C THR A 73 2.52 -10.78 -5.21
N VAL A 74 3.54 -11.40 -4.62
CA VAL A 74 3.99 -11.07 -3.26
C VAL A 74 4.64 -9.70 -3.21
N ALA A 75 5.46 -9.33 -4.19
CA ALA A 75 6.04 -7.98 -4.28
C ALA A 75 4.95 -6.89 -4.30
N MET A 76 3.94 -7.05 -5.15
CA MET A 76 2.80 -6.11 -5.19
C MET A 76 2.02 -6.10 -3.87
N ARG A 77 1.87 -7.26 -3.21
CA ARG A 77 1.16 -7.37 -1.93
C ARG A 77 1.89 -6.63 -0.81
N ILE A 78 3.22 -6.70 -0.74
CA ILE A 78 4.03 -5.94 0.23
C ILE A 78 3.78 -4.45 0.05
N ILE A 79 3.93 -3.93 -1.16
CA ILE A 79 3.71 -2.51 -1.47
C ILE A 79 2.28 -2.10 -1.12
N LYS A 80 1.28 -2.92 -1.45
CA LYS A 80 -0.12 -2.65 -1.14
C LYS A 80 -0.39 -2.59 0.37
N LEU A 81 0.18 -3.50 1.16
CA LEU A 81 0.02 -3.51 2.62
C LEU A 81 0.66 -2.27 3.25
N LEU A 82 1.85 -1.88 2.81
CA LEU A 82 2.49 -0.63 3.24
C LEU A 82 1.66 0.59 2.85
N TRP A 83 1.14 0.62 1.63
CA TRP A 83 0.28 1.72 1.19
C TRP A 83 -1.02 1.84 1.97
N LEU A 84 -1.67 0.72 2.30
CA LEU A 84 -2.88 0.71 3.13
C LEU A 84 -2.62 1.26 4.55
N SER A 85 -1.39 1.16 5.04
CA SER A 85 -1.00 1.65 6.36
C SER A 85 -0.52 3.09 6.36
N LEU A 86 0.17 3.53 5.32
CA LEU A 86 0.87 4.81 5.23
C LEU A 86 0.21 5.82 4.28
N GLY A 87 -0.64 5.35 3.38
CA GLY A 87 -1.28 6.21 2.37
C GLY A 87 -0.24 6.94 1.52
N THR A 88 -0.42 8.25 1.35
CA THR A 88 0.47 9.12 0.58
C THR A 88 1.85 9.33 1.21
N ALA A 89 2.02 8.96 2.48
CA ALA A 89 3.33 9.01 3.15
C ALA A 89 4.30 7.90 2.69
N LEU A 90 3.81 6.86 2.00
CA LEU A 90 4.67 5.82 1.45
C LEU A 90 5.42 6.39 0.22
N PRO A 91 6.76 6.47 0.25
CA PRO A 91 7.52 6.83 -0.94
C PRO A 91 7.38 5.77 -2.04
N GLU A 92 7.56 6.17 -3.28
CA GLU A 92 7.62 5.24 -4.41
C GLU A 92 8.84 4.32 -4.26
N PRO A 93 8.68 2.98 -4.27
CA PRO A 93 9.82 2.08 -4.22
C PRO A 93 10.53 2.02 -5.57
N PHE A 94 11.86 1.92 -5.54
CA PHE A 94 12.59 1.34 -6.64
C PHE A 94 12.31 -0.16 -6.70
N VAL A 95 12.14 -0.71 -7.90
CA VAL A 95 11.91 -2.16 -8.09
C VAL A 95 12.82 -2.69 -9.19
N ALA A 96 13.41 -3.85 -8.95
CA ALA A 96 14.26 -4.52 -9.92
C ALA A 96 14.11 -6.06 -9.83
N PRO A 97 14.27 -6.77 -10.95
CA PRO A 97 14.39 -8.22 -10.93
C PRO A 97 15.79 -8.62 -10.47
N CYS A 98 15.88 -9.73 -9.72
CA CYS A 98 17.14 -10.31 -9.26
C CYS A 98 17.56 -11.49 -10.15
N SER A 99 18.86 -11.70 -10.29
CA SER A 99 19.42 -12.76 -11.14
C SER A 99 19.12 -14.19 -10.66
N ASP A 100 18.67 -14.34 -9.43
CA ASP A 100 18.20 -15.59 -8.83
C ASP A 100 16.69 -15.86 -9.03
N GLY A 101 15.99 -14.99 -9.75
CA GLY A 101 14.54 -15.08 -9.98
C GLY A 101 13.70 -14.36 -8.94
N GLY A 102 14.34 -13.66 -8.03
CA GLY A 102 13.69 -12.81 -7.02
C GLY A 102 13.33 -11.43 -7.53
N ILE A 103 12.77 -10.61 -6.62
CA ILE A 103 12.49 -9.19 -6.85
C ILE A 103 13.04 -8.38 -5.68
N LEU A 104 13.75 -7.30 -6.01
CA LEU A 104 14.22 -6.30 -5.08
C LEU A 104 13.22 -5.15 -5.01
N LEU A 105 12.88 -4.72 -3.80
CA LEU A 105 12.16 -3.49 -3.49
C LEU A 105 13.05 -2.62 -2.63
N GLU A 106 13.20 -1.34 -2.96
CA GLU A 106 14.00 -0.40 -2.19
C GLU A 106 13.23 0.89 -1.93
N TRP A 107 13.32 1.40 -0.71
CA TRP A 107 12.80 2.71 -0.33
C TRP A 107 13.92 3.57 0.20
N GLU A 108 14.01 4.76 -0.35
CA GLU A 108 14.95 5.78 0.10
C GLU A 108 14.22 6.78 1.00
N LEU A 109 14.54 6.78 2.29
CA LEU A 109 14.05 7.73 3.27
C LEU A 109 15.11 8.83 3.53
N PRO A 110 14.75 9.94 4.16
CA PRO A 110 15.72 11.00 4.44
C PRO A 110 16.97 10.53 5.20
N MET A 111 16.82 9.62 6.16
CA MET A 111 17.90 9.14 7.03
C MET A 111 18.26 7.67 6.82
N ARG A 112 17.46 6.92 6.11
CA ARG A 112 17.59 5.46 5.97
C ARG A 112 17.32 5.01 4.55
N GLU A 113 17.90 3.87 4.23
CA GLU A 113 17.59 3.07 3.06
C GLU A 113 17.06 1.72 3.52
N ILE A 114 16.00 1.25 2.87
CA ILE A 114 15.34 -0.01 3.19
C ILE A 114 15.34 -0.84 1.93
N SER A 115 15.96 -2.01 1.97
CA SER A 115 15.95 -2.98 0.88
C SER A 115 15.22 -4.23 1.32
N VAL A 116 14.39 -4.78 0.44
CA VAL A 116 13.69 -6.05 0.62
C VAL A 116 13.92 -6.89 -0.62
N THR A 117 14.49 -8.07 -0.43
CA THR A 117 14.63 -9.09 -1.47
C THR A 117 13.59 -10.17 -1.25
N ILE A 118 12.80 -10.43 -2.26
CA ILE A 118 11.80 -11.49 -2.30
C ILE A 118 12.40 -12.61 -3.14
N GLY A 119 12.64 -13.77 -2.54
CA GLY A 119 13.18 -14.94 -3.22
C GLY A 119 12.21 -15.51 -4.26
N GLN A 120 12.72 -16.29 -5.19
CA GLN A 120 11.91 -16.99 -6.19
C GLN A 120 10.83 -17.83 -5.50
N GLY A 121 9.61 -17.80 -6.01
CA GLY A 121 8.43 -18.43 -5.39
C GLY A 121 7.74 -17.59 -4.35
N GLY A 122 8.29 -16.44 -3.95
CA GLY A 122 7.64 -15.49 -3.06
C GLY A 122 7.48 -15.94 -1.60
N THR A 123 8.30 -16.89 -1.15
CA THR A 123 8.19 -17.48 0.21
C THR A 123 9.27 -17.05 1.18
N ASP A 124 10.40 -16.62 0.66
CA ASP A 124 11.58 -16.25 1.44
C ASP A 124 11.84 -14.75 1.26
N PHE A 125 12.05 -14.04 2.36
CA PHE A 125 12.26 -12.61 2.39
C PHE A 125 13.56 -12.30 3.11
N GLU A 126 14.38 -11.46 2.51
CA GLU A 126 15.52 -10.83 3.16
C GLU A 126 15.27 -9.33 3.23
N TYR A 127 15.69 -8.69 4.31
CA TYR A 127 15.60 -7.24 4.43
C TYR A 127 16.88 -6.67 5.03
N LEU A 128 17.18 -5.45 4.61
CA LEU A 128 18.31 -4.68 5.09
C LEU A 128 17.85 -3.23 5.30
N ILE A 129 18.20 -2.67 6.44
CA ILE A 129 17.96 -1.29 6.80
C ILE A 129 19.32 -0.67 7.11
N ALA A 130 19.70 0.32 6.32
CA ALA A 130 20.96 1.04 6.47
C ALA A 130 20.74 2.51 6.80
N GLU A 131 21.67 3.10 7.54
CA GLU A 131 21.72 4.54 7.76
C GLU A 131 22.39 5.21 6.56
N LYS A 132 21.70 6.16 5.92
CA LYS A 132 22.14 6.77 4.67
C LYS A 132 23.44 7.56 4.79
N ALA A 133 23.66 8.23 5.93
CA ALA A 133 24.82 9.09 6.13
C ALA A 133 26.13 8.33 6.35
N THR A 134 26.07 7.14 6.95
CA THR A 134 27.23 6.35 7.37
C THR A 134 27.34 5.02 6.63
N GLU A 135 26.33 4.65 5.85
CA GLU A 135 26.15 3.35 5.23
C GLU A 135 26.19 2.18 6.23
N ASN A 136 26.04 2.46 7.53
CA ASN A 136 26.01 1.44 8.55
C ASN A 136 24.71 0.66 8.49
N ILE A 137 24.81 -0.65 8.56
CA ILE A 137 23.65 -1.54 8.70
C ILE A 137 23.07 -1.34 10.09
N VAL A 138 21.81 -0.92 10.14
CA VAL A 138 21.04 -0.74 11.37
C VAL A 138 20.36 -2.04 11.76
N GLU A 139 19.80 -2.72 10.78
CA GLU A 139 19.10 -4.00 10.93
C GLU A 139 19.18 -4.79 9.63
N GLU A 140 19.38 -6.09 9.74
CA GLU A 140 19.25 -7.04 8.65
C GLU A 140 18.59 -8.32 9.14
N GLY A 141 17.95 -9.04 8.26
CA GLY A 141 17.34 -10.31 8.62
C GLY A 141 16.67 -11.01 7.47
N ALA A 142 16.23 -12.23 7.77
CA ALA A 142 15.46 -13.05 6.86
C ALA A 142 14.23 -13.63 7.55
N THR A 143 13.13 -13.78 6.83
CA THR A 143 11.90 -14.37 7.33
C THR A 143 11.10 -15.02 6.21
N ARG A 144 10.22 -15.93 6.57
CA ARG A 144 9.17 -16.50 5.69
C ARG A 144 7.79 -15.98 6.03
N ASP A 145 7.68 -15.16 7.06
CA ASP A 145 6.42 -14.57 7.49
C ASP A 145 6.29 -13.16 6.92
N LEU A 146 5.33 -13.00 6.00
CA LEU A 146 5.04 -11.72 5.36
C LEU A 146 4.59 -10.66 6.37
N GLY A 147 3.84 -11.05 7.40
CA GLY A 147 3.37 -10.13 8.44
C GLY A 147 4.52 -9.59 9.27
N ILE A 148 5.48 -10.45 9.64
CA ILE A 148 6.70 -10.04 10.34
C ILE A 148 7.50 -9.08 9.46
N LEU A 149 7.72 -9.41 8.18
CA LEU A 149 8.42 -8.55 7.25
C LEU A 149 7.77 -7.17 7.17
N VAL A 150 6.47 -7.12 6.84
CA VAL A 150 5.74 -5.86 6.68
C VAL A 150 5.79 -5.02 7.95
N THR A 151 5.66 -5.64 9.12
CA THR A 151 5.76 -4.93 10.40
C THR A 151 7.15 -4.33 10.61
N ARG A 152 8.22 -5.06 10.31
CA ARG A 152 9.61 -4.57 10.42
C ARG A 152 9.88 -3.39 9.52
N ILE A 153 9.36 -3.44 8.30
CA ILE A 153 9.51 -2.35 7.35
C ILE A 153 8.65 -1.16 7.75
N LEU A 154 7.38 -1.39 8.13
CA LEU A 154 6.43 -0.33 8.47
C LEU A 154 6.94 0.60 9.58
N ILE A 155 7.55 0.04 10.62
CA ILE A 155 8.09 0.84 11.74
C ILE A 155 9.24 1.78 11.33
N GLN A 156 9.83 1.60 10.16
CA GLN A 156 10.90 2.47 9.67
C GLN A 156 10.35 3.77 9.05
N PHE A 157 9.05 3.80 8.72
CA PHE A 157 8.37 4.96 8.15
C PHE A 157 7.70 5.85 9.20
N ILE A 158 7.57 5.37 10.43
CA ILE A 158 6.93 6.07 11.56
C ILE A 158 7.99 6.72 12.44
#